data_e902b144d2f61bbd68bca8f5426e5311
#
_entry.id   e902b144d2f61bbd68bca8f5426e5311
#
_cell.length_a   1.000
_cell.length_b   1.000
_cell.length_c   1.000
_cell.angle_alpha   90.00
_cell.angle_beta   90.00
_cell.angle_gamma   90.00
#
_symmetry.space_group_name_H-M   'P 1'
#
loop_
_entity.id
_entity.type
_entity.pdbx_description
1 polymer ?
#
loop_
_entity_poly.entity_id
_entity_poly.type
_entity_poly.pdbx_seq_one_letter_code
_entity_poly.pdbx_strand_id
1 'polypeptide(L)'
;MRQDFQALIKQWWQEIGVETELKVIDASVYFGGDAGSPDTFQKFYADIEMYANFFEGANPEPSLAKNICSQSPGPDNQWQGENTSRYCDPAFDAHVKELSGIIDPAKRAELGRTMNDMLTKDSNAIIPLVYRGTASAHANTLGGVALNAWDTEIWNVADWFRVKQ
;
A
#
# COMPACT_ATOMS: atom_id res chain seq x y z
N MET A 1 8.44 9.92 12.28
CA MET A 1 8.35 9.96 10.80
C MET A 1 6.93 10.23 10.30
N ARG A 2 5.90 9.34 10.45
CA ARG A 2 4.54 9.67 9.94
C ARG A 2 3.92 10.89 10.61
N GLN A 3 4.08 11.05 11.90
CA GLN A 3 3.62 12.23 12.63
C GLN A 3 4.29 13.52 12.13
N ASP A 4 5.58 13.45 11.79
CA ASP A 4 6.31 14.61 11.24
C ASP A 4 5.78 14.96 9.85
N PHE A 5 5.49 13.96 9.00
CA PHE A 5 4.83 14.20 7.70
C PHE A 5 3.46 14.84 7.86
N GLN A 6 2.63 14.34 8.78
CA GLN A 6 1.31 14.94 9.04
C GLN A 6 1.42 16.40 9.49
N ALA A 7 2.39 16.73 10.35
CA ALA A 7 2.62 18.09 10.81
C ALA A 7 3.03 19.03 9.66
N LEU A 8 3.91 18.57 8.76
CA LEU A 8 4.32 19.33 7.58
C LEU A 8 3.16 19.53 6.59
N ILE A 9 2.39 18.48 6.32
CA ILE A 9 1.22 18.55 5.43
C ILE A 9 0.20 19.54 6.00
N LYS A 10 -0.09 19.47 7.30
CA LYS A 10 -0.98 20.42 7.96
C LYS A 10 -0.51 21.86 7.77
N GLN A 11 0.79 22.12 7.95
CA GLN A 11 1.36 23.45 7.75
C GLN A 11 1.17 23.94 6.31
N TRP A 12 1.50 23.13 5.32
CA TRP A 12 1.36 23.48 3.90
C TRP A 12 -0.10 23.71 3.49
N TRP A 13 -1.01 22.89 4.00
CA TRP A 13 -2.44 23.06 3.73
C TRP A 13 -3.02 24.33 4.35
N GLN A 14 -2.52 24.71 5.53
CA GLN A 14 -2.91 25.97 6.14
C GLN A 14 -2.51 27.17 5.27
N GLU A 15 -1.38 27.12 4.56
CA GLU A 15 -0.93 28.16 3.64
C GLU A 15 -1.89 28.38 2.46
N ILE A 16 -2.65 27.35 2.09
CA ILE A 16 -3.66 27.42 1.03
C ILE A 16 -5.10 27.50 1.59
N GLY A 17 -5.27 27.73 2.88
CA GLY A 17 -6.56 27.94 3.53
C GLY A 17 -7.30 26.66 3.91
N VAL A 18 -6.64 25.50 3.91
CA VAL A 18 -7.24 24.22 4.35
C VAL A 18 -6.95 24.00 5.82
N GLU A 19 -7.99 24.01 6.65
CA GLU A 19 -7.88 23.63 8.06
C GLU A 19 -7.80 22.11 8.20
N THR A 20 -6.86 21.65 9.03
CA THR A 20 -6.58 20.23 9.19
C THR A 20 -6.57 19.84 10.66
N GLU A 21 -7.35 18.83 11.02
CA GLU A 21 -7.26 18.13 12.30
C GLU A 21 -6.44 16.85 12.13
N LEU A 22 -5.46 16.63 13.02
CA LEU A 22 -4.62 15.45 12.99
C LEU A 22 -5.13 14.42 14.01
N LYS A 23 -5.45 13.22 13.53
CA LYS A 23 -5.82 12.08 14.37
C LYS A 23 -4.71 11.02 14.30
N VAL A 24 -4.12 10.70 15.45
CA VAL A 24 -3.13 9.63 15.59
C VAL A 24 -3.80 8.42 16.23
N ILE A 25 -3.72 7.28 15.57
CA ILE A 25 -4.29 6.02 16.04
C ILE A 25 -3.15 5.03 16.25
N ASP A 26 -3.24 4.26 17.34
CA ASP A 26 -2.28 3.17 17.59
C ASP A 26 -2.32 2.14 16.44
N ALA A 27 -1.16 1.66 16.01
CA ALA A 27 -1.09 0.76 14.87
C ALA A 27 -1.81 -0.57 15.10
N SER A 28 -1.90 -1.05 16.33
CA SER A 28 -2.62 -2.28 16.68
C SER A 28 -4.14 -2.12 16.55
N VAL A 29 -4.66 -0.92 16.75
CA VAL A 29 -6.07 -0.59 16.52
C VAL A 29 -6.31 -0.32 15.04
N TYR A 30 -5.48 0.53 14.43
CA TYR A 30 -5.63 0.95 13.04
C TYR A 30 -5.58 -0.22 12.06
N PHE A 31 -4.65 -1.15 12.23
CA PHE A 31 -4.54 -2.36 11.43
C PHE A 31 -5.25 -3.58 12.07
N GLY A 32 -6.02 -3.36 13.11
CA GLY A 32 -6.80 -4.41 13.76
C GLY A 32 -8.02 -4.84 12.93
N GLY A 33 -8.45 -6.08 13.12
CA GLY A 33 -9.63 -6.65 12.45
C GLY A 33 -10.94 -6.48 13.24
N ASP A 34 -10.97 -5.63 14.28
CA ASP A 34 -12.17 -5.43 15.08
C ASP A 34 -13.23 -4.61 14.36
N ALA A 35 -14.26 -5.28 13.88
CA ALA A 35 -15.40 -4.64 13.22
C ALA A 35 -16.16 -3.66 14.12
N GLY A 36 -16.03 -3.76 15.44
CA GLY A 36 -16.61 -2.83 16.41
C GLY A 36 -15.84 -1.52 16.56
N SER A 37 -14.53 -1.53 16.28
CA SER A 37 -13.71 -0.33 16.39
C SER A 37 -13.98 0.65 15.23
N PRO A 38 -14.24 1.94 15.51
CA PRO A 38 -14.38 2.95 14.46
C PRO A 38 -13.04 3.34 13.83
N ASP A 39 -11.94 2.97 14.44
CA ASP A 39 -10.60 3.49 14.13
C ASP A 39 -9.75 2.52 13.29
N THR A 40 -10.35 1.46 12.75
CA THR A 40 -9.67 0.58 11.78
C THR A 40 -9.59 1.26 10.41
N PHE A 41 -8.50 1.06 9.69
CA PHE A 41 -8.27 1.72 8.38
C PHE A 41 -9.34 1.35 7.33
N GLN A 42 -9.99 0.20 7.44
CA GLN A 42 -11.08 -0.17 6.52
C GLN A 42 -12.31 0.71 6.67
N LYS A 43 -12.55 1.30 7.84
CA LYS A 43 -13.72 2.15 8.06
C LYS A 43 -13.57 3.52 7.45
N PHE A 44 -12.37 4.04 7.43
CA PHE A 44 -12.04 5.31 6.79
C PHE A 44 -12.97 6.45 7.24
N TYR A 45 -13.04 6.71 8.55
CA TYR A 45 -13.84 7.79 9.12
C TYR A 45 -13.06 9.12 9.22
N ALA A 46 -12.21 9.38 8.26
CA ALA A 46 -11.48 10.62 8.07
C ALA A 46 -11.55 11.02 6.59
N ASP A 47 -11.22 12.26 6.27
CA ASP A 47 -11.18 12.72 4.89
C ASP A 47 -9.97 12.13 4.15
N ILE A 48 -8.86 11.94 4.87
CA ILE A 48 -7.62 11.37 4.34
C ILE A 48 -6.96 10.47 5.40
N GLU A 49 -6.47 9.33 4.95
CA GLU A 49 -5.69 8.42 5.77
C GLU A 49 -4.27 8.27 5.25
N MET A 50 -3.31 8.14 6.17
CA MET A 50 -1.90 7.96 5.85
C MET A 50 -1.36 6.66 6.42
N TYR A 51 -0.97 5.74 5.55
CA TYR A 51 -0.28 4.51 5.94
C TYR A 51 0.71 4.05 4.88
N ALA A 52 1.51 3.04 5.18
CA ALA A 52 2.40 2.42 4.21
C ALA A 52 1.78 1.13 3.68
N ASN A 53 1.77 0.98 2.38
CA ASN A 53 1.44 -0.27 1.72
C ASN A 53 2.71 -0.93 1.16
N PHE A 54 2.65 -2.21 0.88
CA PHE A 54 3.76 -2.99 0.33
C PHE A 54 3.41 -3.46 -1.07
N PHE A 55 4.41 -3.41 -1.95
CA PHE A 55 4.39 -4.14 -3.22
C PHE A 55 5.25 -5.38 -3.04
N GLU A 56 4.70 -6.52 -3.36
CA GLU A 56 5.42 -7.80 -3.31
C GLU A 56 5.84 -8.18 -4.72
N GLY A 57 7.16 -8.23 -4.93
CA GLY A 57 7.75 -8.60 -6.21
C GLY A 57 7.55 -7.57 -7.33
N ALA A 58 7.91 -7.97 -8.56
CA ALA A 58 7.84 -7.12 -9.75
C ALA A 58 6.47 -7.12 -10.45
N ASN A 59 5.50 -7.93 -9.98
CA ASN A 59 4.17 -8.00 -10.56
C ASN A 59 3.24 -6.97 -9.90
N PRO A 60 2.77 -5.93 -10.62
CA PRO A 60 1.88 -4.92 -10.05
C PRO A 60 0.44 -5.41 -9.82
N GLU A 61 0.04 -6.52 -10.45
CA GLU A 61 -1.35 -7.00 -10.45
C GLU A 61 -1.95 -7.20 -9.06
N PRO A 62 -1.29 -7.90 -8.10
CA PRO A 62 -1.89 -8.11 -6.79
C PRO A 62 -2.16 -6.80 -6.05
N SER A 63 -1.30 -5.81 -6.21
CA SER A 63 -1.46 -4.49 -5.58
C SER A 63 -2.55 -3.66 -6.26
N LEU A 64 -2.68 -3.72 -7.58
CA LEU A 64 -3.72 -3.03 -8.32
C LEU A 64 -5.10 -3.66 -8.08
N ALA A 65 -5.18 -4.99 -8.03
CA ALA A 65 -6.42 -5.73 -7.78
C ALA A 65 -7.09 -5.41 -6.42
N LYS A 66 -6.33 -4.87 -5.47
CA LYS A 66 -6.88 -4.40 -4.19
C LYS A 66 -7.84 -3.22 -4.34
N ASN A 67 -7.79 -2.50 -5.45
CA ASN A 67 -8.55 -1.26 -5.67
C ASN A 67 -9.80 -1.43 -6.54
N ILE A 68 -10.24 -2.67 -6.82
CA ILE A 68 -11.49 -2.91 -7.57
C ILE A 68 -12.72 -2.59 -6.72
N CYS A 69 -13.84 -2.30 -7.37
CA CYS A 69 -15.08 -1.92 -6.71
C CYS A 69 -15.53 -2.93 -5.64
N SER A 70 -15.42 -4.22 -5.91
CA SER A 70 -15.84 -5.30 -5.00
C SER A 70 -14.97 -5.43 -3.74
N GLN A 71 -13.80 -4.81 -3.70
CA GLN A 71 -12.90 -4.79 -2.55
C GLN A 71 -13.17 -3.62 -1.59
N SER A 72 -14.19 -2.80 -1.85
CA SER A 72 -14.56 -1.69 -0.97
C SER A 72 -15.13 -2.21 0.34
N PRO A 73 -14.53 -1.87 1.51
CA PRO A 73 -15.05 -2.27 2.80
C PRO A 73 -16.38 -1.57 3.12
N GLY A 74 -17.33 -2.30 3.68
CA GLY A 74 -18.62 -1.80 4.10
C GLY A 74 -19.31 -2.69 5.10
N PRO A 75 -20.47 -2.27 5.66
CA PRO A 75 -21.25 -3.09 6.60
C PRO A 75 -21.64 -4.45 6.02
N ASP A 76 -21.97 -4.49 4.73
CA ASP A 76 -22.48 -5.70 4.07
C ASP A 76 -21.44 -6.82 3.96
N ASN A 77 -20.15 -6.45 3.94
CA ASN A 77 -19.04 -7.40 3.93
C ASN A 77 -18.26 -7.41 5.25
N GLN A 78 -18.86 -6.94 6.35
CA GLN A 78 -18.24 -6.86 7.68
C GLN A 78 -16.95 -6.05 7.70
N TRP A 79 -16.88 -5.02 6.86
CA TRP A 79 -15.70 -4.16 6.67
C TRP A 79 -14.47 -4.92 6.15
N GLN A 80 -14.69 -6.05 5.45
CA GLN A 80 -13.63 -6.77 4.78
C GLN A 80 -13.38 -6.17 3.40
N GLY A 81 -12.12 -6.06 3.02
CA GLY A 81 -11.70 -5.50 1.73
C GLY A 81 -10.50 -4.59 1.89
N GLU A 82 -9.78 -4.41 0.80
CA GLU A 82 -8.53 -3.64 0.79
C GLU A 82 -8.64 -2.29 0.08
N ASN A 83 -9.75 -2.05 -0.63
CA ASN A 83 -10.03 -0.79 -1.30
C ASN A 83 -10.57 0.25 -0.31
N THR A 84 -9.71 0.73 0.57
CA THR A 84 -10.11 1.63 1.65
C THR A 84 -10.52 3.00 1.13
N SER A 85 -9.96 3.46 0.01
CA SER A 85 -10.37 4.71 -0.66
C SER A 85 -11.77 4.63 -1.27
N ARG A 86 -12.32 3.42 -1.44
CA ARG A 86 -13.60 3.15 -2.12
C ARG A 86 -13.65 3.67 -3.56
N TYR A 87 -12.48 3.80 -4.18
CA TYR A 87 -12.40 4.06 -5.62
C TYR A 87 -13.15 2.98 -6.38
N CYS A 88 -14.04 3.37 -7.26
CA CYS A 88 -14.83 2.42 -8.03
C CYS A 88 -15.01 2.92 -9.45
N ASP A 89 -14.28 2.31 -10.38
CA ASP A 89 -14.36 2.56 -11.80
C ASP A 89 -14.45 1.23 -12.55
N PRO A 90 -15.55 0.97 -13.28
CA PRO A 90 -15.70 -0.25 -14.06
C PRO A 90 -14.62 -0.46 -15.12
N ALA A 91 -14.02 0.62 -15.64
CA ALA A 91 -12.90 0.51 -16.58
C ALA A 91 -11.64 -0.03 -15.88
N PHE A 92 -11.39 0.43 -14.65
CA PHE A 92 -10.30 -0.11 -13.84
C PHE A 92 -10.50 -1.60 -13.52
N ASP A 93 -11.71 -1.99 -13.13
CA ASP A 93 -12.05 -3.39 -12.87
C ASP A 93 -11.86 -4.28 -14.13
N ALA A 94 -12.19 -3.75 -15.32
CA ALA A 94 -11.94 -4.43 -16.58
C ALA A 94 -10.44 -4.59 -16.86
N HIS A 95 -9.64 -3.57 -16.58
CA HIS A 95 -8.18 -3.62 -16.73
C HIS A 95 -7.52 -4.63 -15.78
N VAL A 96 -8.02 -4.81 -14.55
CA VAL A 96 -7.53 -5.87 -13.65
C VAL A 96 -7.73 -7.24 -14.28
N LYS A 97 -8.90 -7.50 -14.86
CA LYS A 97 -9.19 -8.77 -15.57
C LYS A 97 -8.31 -8.96 -16.80
N GLU A 98 -8.08 -7.90 -17.57
CA GLU A 98 -7.19 -7.91 -18.73
C GLU A 98 -5.75 -8.23 -18.32
N LEU A 99 -5.25 -7.53 -17.27
CA LEU A 99 -3.88 -7.66 -16.76
C LEU A 99 -3.56 -9.10 -16.35
N SER A 100 -4.52 -9.81 -15.75
CA SER A 100 -4.35 -11.21 -15.32
C SER A 100 -4.11 -12.18 -16.50
N GLY A 101 -4.59 -11.84 -17.70
CA GLY A 101 -4.41 -12.64 -18.91
C GLY A 101 -3.17 -12.30 -19.75
N ILE A 102 -2.50 -11.17 -19.47
CA ILE A 102 -1.36 -10.72 -20.28
C ILE A 102 -0.07 -11.41 -19.81
N ILE A 103 0.57 -12.17 -20.70
CA ILE A 103 1.85 -12.84 -20.45
C ILE A 103 3.03 -11.92 -20.82
N ASP A 104 2.88 -11.09 -21.85
CA ASP A 104 3.92 -10.19 -22.33
C ASP A 104 4.30 -9.13 -21.27
N PRO A 105 5.57 -9.09 -20.81
CA PRO A 105 5.96 -8.16 -19.75
C PRO A 105 5.84 -6.68 -20.14
N ALA A 106 6.05 -6.34 -21.42
CA ALA A 106 5.98 -4.96 -21.88
C ALA A 106 4.52 -4.46 -21.86
N LYS A 107 3.59 -5.28 -22.34
CA LYS A 107 2.15 -4.98 -22.30
C LYS A 107 1.63 -4.92 -20.86
N ARG A 108 2.08 -5.84 -19.99
CA ARG A 108 1.75 -5.77 -18.55
C ARG A 108 2.21 -4.46 -17.92
N ALA A 109 3.43 -4.05 -18.23
CA ALA A 109 3.97 -2.79 -17.70
C ALA A 109 3.24 -1.56 -18.25
N GLU A 110 2.81 -1.58 -19.50
CA GLU A 110 2.02 -0.50 -20.12
C GLU A 110 0.65 -0.37 -19.44
N LEU A 111 -0.09 -1.47 -19.35
CA LEU A 111 -1.40 -1.48 -18.70
C LEU A 111 -1.29 -1.13 -17.21
N GLY A 112 -0.26 -1.66 -16.52
CA GLY A 112 0.01 -1.31 -15.12
C GLY A 112 0.26 0.17 -14.90
N ARG A 113 0.98 0.86 -15.80
CA ARG A 113 1.15 2.32 -15.75
C ARG A 113 -0.17 3.06 -15.95
N THR A 114 -0.98 2.65 -16.92
CA THR A 114 -2.32 3.22 -17.14
C THR A 114 -3.17 3.12 -15.89
N MET A 115 -3.24 1.94 -15.28
CA MET A 115 -3.99 1.72 -14.05
C MET A 115 -3.44 2.53 -12.85
N ASN A 116 -2.11 2.65 -12.76
CA ASN A 116 -1.50 3.50 -11.75
C ASN A 116 -1.91 4.98 -11.93
N ASP A 117 -1.91 5.47 -13.16
CA ASP A 117 -2.35 6.85 -13.46
C ASP A 117 -3.82 7.07 -13.10
N MET A 118 -4.70 6.11 -13.34
CA MET A 118 -6.10 6.16 -12.93
C MET A 118 -6.25 6.37 -11.41
N LEU A 119 -5.43 5.69 -10.60
CA LEU A 119 -5.48 5.79 -9.13
C LEU A 119 -4.81 7.05 -8.59
N THR A 120 -3.68 7.45 -9.16
CA THR A 120 -2.81 8.45 -8.54
C THR A 120 -2.89 9.83 -9.17
N LYS A 121 -3.27 9.93 -10.45
CA LYS A 121 -3.27 11.15 -11.23
C LYS A 121 -4.67 11.60 -11.63
N ASP A 122 -5.48 10.67 -12.15
CA ASP A 122 -6.78 11.02 -12.69
C ASP A 122 -7.85 11.15 -11.60
N SER A 123 -7.82 10.24 -10.60
CA SER A 123 -8.78 10.24 -9.48
C SER A 123 -8.22 10.81 -8.17
N ASN A 124 -6.90 10.81 -7.99
CA ASN A 124 -6.25 11.09 -6.71
C ASN A 124 -6.76 10.19 -5.55
N ALA A 125 -7.27 9.01 -5.85
CA ALA A 125 -7.70 8.04 -4.84
C ALA A 125 -6.54 7.59 -3.93
N ILE A 126 -5.33 7.62 -4.49
CA ILE A 126 -4.07 7.34 -3.78
C ILE A 126 -3.08 8.46 -4.10
N ILE A 127 -2.54 9.09 -3.07
CA ILE A 127 -1.51 10.13 -3.18
C ILE A 127 -0.19 9.57 -2.67
N PRO A 128 0.74 9.13 -3.55
CA PRO A 128 2.05 8.64 -3.14
C PRO A 128 2.89 9.76 -2.54
N LEU A 129 3.43 9.54 -1.34
CA LEU A 129 4.29 10.54 -0.68
C LEU A 129 5.76 10.19 -0.83
N VAL A 130 6.15 9.00 -0.41
CA VAL A 130 7.56 8.57 -0.41
C VAL A 130 7.67 7.07 -0.65
N TYR A 131 8.73 6.65 -1.31
CA TYR A 131 9.18 5.27 -1.29
C TYR A 131 10.06 5.04 -0.06
N ARG A 132 9.75 4.02 0.75
CA ARG A 132 10.51 3.72 1.95
C ARG A 132 11.71 2.83 1.61
N GLY A 133 12.90 3.31 1.97
CA GLY A 133 14.05 2.43 2.10
C GLY A 133 13.92 1.52 3.32
N THR A 134 14.49 0.34 3.25
CA THR A 134 14.62 -0.60 4.36
C THR A 134 16.07 -0.70 4.80
N ALA A 135 16.28 -0.89 6.10
CA ALA A 135 17.58 -1.25 6.65
C ALA A 135 17.43 -2.56 7.40
N SER A 136 18.29 -3.51 7.08
CA SER A 136 18.29 -4.84 7.67
C SER A 136 19.57 -5.09 8.44
N ALA A 137 19.47 -5.92 9.46
CA ALA A 137 20.61 -6.38 10.22
C ALA A 137 20.52 -7.89 10.44
N HIS A 138 21.64 -8.56 10.32
CA HIS A 138 21.75 -10.00 10.64
C HIS A 138 22.98 -10.28 11.49
N ALA A 139 22.97 -11.41 12.19
CA ALA A 139 24.12 -11.84 12.99
C ALA A 139 25.34 -12.09 12.09
N ASN A 140 26.54 -11.68 12.53
CA ASN A 140 27.81 -11.93 11.82
C ASN A 140 28.10 -13.43 11.58
N THR A 141 27.41 -14.31 12.30
CA THR A 141 27.48 -15.76 12.12
C THR A 141 26.53 -16.31 11.06
N LEU A 142 25.78 -15.43 10.38
CA LEU A 142 24.88 -15.79 9.28
C LEU A 142 25.48 -15.29 7.96
N GLY A 143 25.86 -16.23 7.10
CA GLY A 143 26.35 -15.97 5.75
C GLY A 143 25.30 -16.23 4.68
N GLY A 144 25.54 -15.76 3.46
CA GLY A 144 24.63 -15.95 2.32
C GLY A 144 23.48 -14.98 2.25
N VAL A 145 23.34 -14.04 3.19
CA VAL A 145 22.27 -13.02 3.17
C VAL A 145 22.50 -12.04 2.05
N ALA A 146 21.55 -11.89 1.15
CA ALA A 146 21.56 -10.89 0.08
C ALA A 146 20.27 -10.05 0.14
N LEU A 147 20.40 -8.74 0.14
CA LEU A 147 19.23 -7.85 0.07
C LEU A 147 18.74 -7.72 -1.36
N ASN A 148 17.42 -7.61 -1.51
CA ASN A 148 16.76 -7.43 -2.79
C ASN A 148 15.81 -6.22 -2.67
N ALA A 149 15.83 -5.33 -3.67
CA ALA A 149 14.96 -4.15 -3.69
C ALA A 149 13.48 -4.47 -4.02
N TRP A 150 13.20 -5.67 -4.52
CA TRP A 150 11.91 -6.06 -5.09
C TRP A 150 11.19 -7.17 -4.32
N ASP A 151 11.86 -7.74 -3.30
CA ASP A 151 11.34 -8.87 -2.56
C ASP A 151 11.65 -8.75 -1.08
N THR A 152 11.12 -9.67 -0.28
CA THR A 152 11.33 -9.71 1.16
C THR A 152 12.80 -9.97 1.52
N GLU A 153 13.20 -9.64 2.73
CA GLU A 153 14.57 -9.85 3.23
C GLU A 153 14.99 -11.32 3.26
N ILE A 154 14.01 -12.22 3.24
CA ILE A 154 14.24 -13.67 3.30
C ILE A 154 14.14 -14.34 1.93
N TRP A 155 14.10 -13.61 0.83
CA TRP A 155 13.91 -14.16 -0.52
C TRP A 155 14.91 -15.26 -0.88
N ASN A 156 16.14 -15.17 -0.39
CA ASN A 156 17.19 -16.16 -0.63
C ASN A 156 17.53 -16.99 0.61
N VAL A 157 16.59 -17.19 1.53
CA VAL A 157 16.80 -17.94 2.78
C VAL A 157 17.36 -19.36 2.56
N ALA A 158 17.09 -19.96 1.39
CA ALA A 158 17.63 -21.26 1.01
C ALA A 158 19.16 -21.27 0.85
N ASP A 159 19.78 -20.12 0.62
CA ASP A 159 21.22 -19.94 0.44
C ASP A 159 21.94 -19.57 1.75
N TRP A 160 21.19 -19.40 2.84
CA TRP A 160 21.76 -18.97 4.11
C TRP A 160 22.48 -20.12 4.82
N PHE A 161 23.60 -19.79 5.42
CA PHE A 161 24.41 -20.77 6.16
C PHE A 161 25.00 -20.18 7.44
N ARG A 162 25.35 -21.03 8.38
CA ARG A 162 26.10 -20.62 9.57
C ARG A 162 27.59 -20.54 9.27
N VAL A 163 28.16 -19.37 9.48
CA VAL A 163 29.61 -19.17 9.42
C VAL A 163 30.22 -19.82 10.67
N LYS A 164 31.17 -20.76 10.50
CA LYS A 164 31.93 -21.30 11.62
C LYS A 164 32.87 -20.21 12.14
N GLN A 165 32.83 -19.99 13.43
CA GLN A 165 33.81 -19.17 14.13
C GLN A 165 35.14 -19.90 14.24
#